data_0942b2e7b19d5e57bfef2aeb5ba053de
#
_entry.id   0942b2e7b19d5e57bfef2aeb5ba053de
#
_cell.length_a   1.000
_cell.length_b   1.000
_cell.length_c   1.000
_cell.angle_alpha   90.00
_cell.angle_beta   90.00
_cell.angle_gamma   90.00
#
_symmetry.space_group_name_H-M   'P 1'
#
loop_
_entity.id
_entity.type
_entity.pdbx_description
1 polymer ?
#
loop_
_entity_poly.entity_id
_entity_poly.type
_entity_poly.pdbx_seq_one_letter_code
_entity_poly.pdbx_strand_id
1 'polypeptide(L)'
;MINLSNSDGEKRENSWKFLVLVVILIVAVGGLVYEGWLLQVQSEKISKLENQLSSLNKKVTFLVGELENLNNAIFNLSKIYQPTPSISNVYENVKDSVVVVEGVSVKVINTFFGPMMQVVRVEGSGFVYEYNGSYYILTNNHVVNSIQNITVTFLDGDAYPAKLVGSDVYSDLAVLKVDAPTCKFKPLKIVSSSNLHVGDLVIVVGNPFGLSGTLTTGVISQLGRSIRETETGGYSIADIIQTTAPINPGNSGGPLLNCNGEVIGITTAIIPRAQNIGFAIPSDTILRELPSLIKNGTYNHPWLGIMVVDVTPAIAKFMGLNITYGVLIQSVIPDGPAAKAEIKAGNQKVQIEGQTVVVGGDVIIAINHAKIRNHDDLSTYLERNTKPNQTIQLTIIRNGKKIDIPLTLGVRPPKK
;
A
#
# COMPACT_ATOMS: atom_id res chain seq x y z
N MET A 1 -47.38 -71.66 115.66
CA MET A 1 -47.87 -70.49 114.92
C MET A 1 -46.93 -70.21 113.80
N ILE A 2 -47.30 -70.53 112.57
CA ILE A 2 -46.47 -70.51 111.39
C ILE A 2 -46.53 -69.09 110.80
N ASN A 3 -45.35 -68.55 110.56
CA ASN A 3 -45.18 -67.22 110.02
C ASN A 3 -45.25 -67.31 108.45
N LEU A 4 -46.33 -66.79 107.86
CA LEU A 4 -46.54 -66.69 106.40
C LEU A 4 -46.69 -65.22 106.06
N SER A 5 -45.61 -64.45 105.87
CA SER A 5 -45.74 -63.06 105.40
C SER A 5 -44.54 -62.48 104.69
N ASN A 6 -43.67 -63.25 104.01
CA ASN A 6 -42.54 -62.61 103.33
C ASN A 6 -42.31 -63.01 101.86
N SER A 7 -43.15 -63.79 101.20
CA SER A 7 -42.93 -64.24 99.81
C SER A 7 -43.60 -63.34 98.72
N ASP A 8 -44.57 -62.48 99.06
CA ASP A 8 -45.32 -61.69 98.07
C ASP A 8 -44.67 -60.34 97.73
N GLY A 9 -43.84 -59.76 98.66
CA GLY A 9 -43.11 -58.51 98.47
C GLY A 9 -41.92 -58.67 97.43
N GLU A 10 -41.17 -59.77 97.58
CA GLU A 10 -40.03 -60.02 96.66
C GLU A 10 -40.44 -60.39 95.25
N LYS A 11 -41.57 -61.09 95.07
CA LYS A 11 -42.17 -61.34 93.73
C LYS A 11 -42.62 -60.08 93.01
N ARG A 12 -43.21 -59.11 93.73
CA ARG A 12 -43.66 -57.84 93.17
C ARG A 12 -42.49 -56.97 92.81
N GLU A 13 -41.42 -56.91 93.58
CA GLU A 13 -40.22 -56.12 93.32
C GLU A 13 -39.41 -56.66 92.10
N ASN A 14 -39.34 -57.96 91.98
CA ASN A 14 -38.68 -58.58 90.79
C ASN A 14 -39.54 -58.44 89.53
N SER A 15 -40.86 -58.44 89.61
CA SER A 15 -41.75 -58.23 88.47
C SER A 15 -41.67 -56.78 87.92
N TRP A 16 -41.56 -55.77 88.87
CA TRP A 16 -41.37 -54.37 88.49
C TRP A 16 -40.01 -54.15 87.87
N LYS A 17 -38.93 -54.65 88.36
CA LYS A 17 -37.58 -54.57 87.82
C LYS A 17 -37.51 -55.20 86.42
N PHE A 18 -38.21 -56.33 86.22
CA PHE A 18 -38.32 -56.98 84.91
C PHE A 18 -39.10 -56.10 83.89
N LEU A 19 -40.19 -55.44 84.31
CA LEU A 19 -41.01 -54.59 83.50
C LEU A 19 -40.20 -53.34 83.06
N VAL A 20 -39.44 -52.71 84.00
CA VAL A 20 -38.52 -51.59 83.67
C VAL A 20 -37.46 -51.99 82.71
N LEU A 21 -36.90 -53.20 82.87
CA LEU A 21 -35.82 -53.70 81.94
C LEU A 21 -36.40 -53.91 80.54
N VAL A 22 -37.62 -54.43 80.42
CA VAL A 22 -38.29 -54.63 79.11
C VAL A 22 -38.62 -53.29 78.48
N VAL A 23 -39.05 -52.27 79.24
CA VAL A 23 -39.32 -50.91 78.72
C VAL A 23 -37.99 -50.26 78.21
N ILE A 24 -36.92 -50.40 78.97
CA ILE A 24 -35.59 -49.89 78.55
C ILE A 24 -35.11 -50.57 77.23
N LEU A 25 -35.34 -51.92 77.18
CA LEU A 25 -34.94 -52.69 75.97
C LEU A 25 -35.79 -52.22 74.78
N ILE A 26 -37.08 -52.02 74.92
CA ILE A 26 -37.98 -51.52 73.85
C ILE A 26 -37.53 -50.13 73.35
N VAL A 27 -37.20 -49.22 74.33
CA VAL A 27 -36.70 -47.87 74.02
C VAL A 27 -35.33 -47.97 73.27
N ALA A 28 -34.45 -48.83 73.74
CA ALA A 28 -33.13 -48.99 73.13
C ALA A 28 -33.26 -49.58 71.72
N VAL A 29 -34.08 -50.62 71.49
CA VAL A 29 -34.36 -51.22 70.21
C VAL A 29 -35.06 -50.20 69.30
N GLY A 30 -36.05 -49.43 69.81
CA GLY A 30 -36.69 -48.37 69.04
C GLY A 30 -35.70 -47.29 68.60
N GLY A 31 -34.77 -46.91 69.46
CA GLY A 31 -33.68 -45.99 69.19
C GLY A 31 -32.77 -46.49 68.04
N LEU A 32 -32.34 -47.75 68.11
CA LEU A 32 -31.51 -48.34 67.06
C LEU A 32 -32.24 -48.49 65.70
N VAL A 33 -33.54 -48.81 65.74
CA VAL A 33 -34.36 -48.83 64.52
C VAL A 33 -34.50 -47.43 63.88
N TYR A 34 -34.71 -46.43 64.73
CA TYR A 34 -34.81 -45.03 64.29
C TYR A 34 -33.47 -44.54 63.70
N GLU A 35 -32.34 -44.78 64.37
CA GLU A 35 -31.02 -44.45 63.83
C GLU A 35 -30.75 -45.16 62.51
N GLY A 36 -31.09 -46.47 62.41
CA GLY A 36 -30.96 -47.24 61.16
C GLY A 36 -31.78 -46.63 60.03
N TRP A 37 -33.05 -46.22 60.32
CA TRP A 37 -33.88 -45.53 59.34
C TRP A 37 -33.33 -44.15 58.93
N LEU A 38 -32.81 -43.37 59.90
CA LEU A 38 -32.19 -42.06 59.63
C LEU A 38 -30.96 -42.19 58.74
N LEU A 39 -30.10 -43.21 59.00
CA LEU A 39 -28.91 -43.54 58.17
C LEU A 39 -29.33 -43.90 56.75
N GLN A 40 -30.40 -44.69 56.58
CA GLN A 40 -30.88 -45.09 55.28
C GLN A 40 -31.38 -43.86 54.48
N VAL A 41 -32.19 -42.96 55.11
CA VAL A 41 -32.65 -41.72 54.47
C VAL A 41 -31.49 -40.80 54.10
N GLN A 42 -30.45 -40.72 54.95
CA GLN A 42 -29.24 -39.93 54.63
C GLN A 42 -28.49 -40.58 53.46
N SER A 43 -28.32 -41.90 53.44
CA SER A 43 -27.68 -42.63 52.35
C SER A 43 -28.38 -42.38 50.99
N GLU A 44 -29.73 -42.44 50.97
CA GLU A 44 -30.47 -42.12 49.74
C GLU A 44 -30.30 -40.68 49.27
N LYS A 45 -30.24 -39.72 50.22
CA LYS A 45 -29.95 -38.32 49.87
C LYS A 45 -28.54 -38.13 49.30
N ILE A 46 -27.53 -38.79 49.92
CA ILE A 46 -26.14 -38.74 49.46
C ILE A 46 -26.07 -39.34 48.04
N SER A 47 -26.64 -40.51 47.79
CA SER A 47 -26.66 -41.14 46.43
C SER A 47 -27.34 -40.22 45.41
N LYS A 48 -28.42 -39.52 45.77
CA LYS A 48 -29.08 -38.56 44.86
C LYS A 48 -28.21 -37.38 44.56
N LEU A 49 -27.50 -36.83 45.56
CA LEU A 49 -26.56 -35.72 45.38
C LEU A 49 -25.37 -36.14 44.53
N GLU A 50 -24.81 -37.31 44.73
CA GLU A 50 -23.71 -37.85 43.94
C GLU A 50 -24.12 -38.01 42.46
N ASN A 51 -25.33 -38.49 42.18
CA ASN A 51 -25.85 -38.57 40.82
C ASN A 51 -26.05 -37.20 40.17
N GLN A 52 -26.54 -36.21 40.96
CA GLN A 52 -26.66 -34.83 40.49
C GLN A 52 -25.29 -34.20 40.19
N LEU A 53 -24.31 -34.42 41.08
CA LEU A 53 -22.95 -33.93 40.92
C LEU A 53 -22.28 -34.53 39.66
N SER A 54 -22.44 -35.84 39.46
CA SER A 54 -21.96 -36.54 38.27
C SER A 54 -22.58 -35.96 37.00
N SER A 55 -23.89 -35.73 36.97
CA SER A 55 -24.58 -35.09 35.85
C SER A 55 -24.09 -33.67 35.57
N LEU A 56 -23.89 -32.90 36.63
CA LEU A 56 -23.41 -31.53 36.55
C LEU A 56 -21.96 -31.51 35.98
N ASN A 57 -21.10 -32.37 36.51
CA ASN A 57 -19.74 -32.52 36.00
C ASN A 57 -19.69 -32.86 34.51
N LYS A 58 -20.55 -33.78 34.03
CA LYS A 58 -20.67 -34.10 32.61
C LYS A 58 -21.06 -32.87 31.78
N LYS A 59 -22.00 -32.04 32.28
CA LYS A 59 -22.42 -30.80 31.61
C LYS A 59 -21.28 -29.77 31.58
N VAL A 60 -20.55 -29.62 32.67
CA VAL A 60 -19.38 -28.71 32.75
C VAL A 60 -18.29 -29.17 31.74
N THR A 61 -17.96 -30.45 31.71
CA THR A 61 -16.99 -30.97 30.74
C THR A 61 -17.42 -30.75 29.28
N PHE A 62 -18.71 -30.94 28.98
CA PHE A 62 -19.25 -30.65 27.66
C PHE A 62 -19.14 -29.16 27.29
N LEU A 63 -19.52 -28.26 28.19
CA LEU A 63 -19.43 -26.81 27.97
C LEU A 63 -17.98 -26.31 27.80
N VAL A 64 -17.05 -26.88 28.58
CA VAL A 64 -15.61 -26.58 28.43
C VAL A 64 -15.12 -26.97 27.04
N GLY A 65 -15.50 -28.16 26.56
CA GLY A 65 -15.14 -28.62 25.19
C GLY A 65 -15.75 -27.73 24.09
N GLU A 66 -16.99 -27.27 24.26
CA GLU A 66 -17.60 -26.30 23.32
C GLU A 66 -16.89 -24.96 23.32
N LEU A 67 -16.48 -24.46 24.50
CA LEU A 67 -15.73 -23.22 24.66
C LEU A 67 -14.35 -23.29 23.98
N GLU A 68 -13.64 -24.41 24.12
CA GLU A 68 -12.38 -24.65 23.42
C GLU A 68 -12.56 -24.67 21.90
N ASN A 69 -13.60 -25.34 21.40
CA ASN A 69 -13.93 -25.35 19.98
C ASN A 69 -14.25 -23.93 19.45
N LEU A 70 -15.00 -23.15 20.21
CA LEU A 70 -15.34 -21.77 19.87
C LEU A 70 -14.09 -20.88 19.83
N ASN A 71 -13.21 -21.01 20.82
CA ASN A 71 -11.93 -20.29 20.87
C ASN A 71 -11.04 -20.63 19.66
N ASN A 72 -10.98 -21.91 19.30
CA ASN A 72 -10.23 -22.34 18.12
C ASN A 72 -10.86 -21.80 16.83
N ALA A 73 -12.17 -21.74 16.72
CA ALA A 73 -12.85 -21.15 15.57
C ALA A 73 -12.60 -19.62 15.51
N ILE A 74 -12.66 -18.90 16.61
CA ILE A 74 -12.33 -17.47 16.71
C ILE A 74 -10.87 -17.23 16.33
N PHE A 75 -9.94 -18.05 16.82
CA PHE A 75 -8.52 -17.96 16.48
C PHE A 75 -8.26 -18.20 14.97
N ASN A 76 -8.96 -19.16 14.36
CA ASN A 76 -8.87 -19.39 12.93
C ASN A 76 -9.50 -18.26 12.11
N LEU A 77 -10.64 -17.70 12.55
CA LEU A 77 -11.25 -16.52 11.95
C LEU A 77 -10.36 -15.28 12.09
N SER A 78 -9.68 -15.09 13.21
CA SER A 78 -8.74 -13.96 13.39
C SER A 78 -7.49 -14.06 12.49
N LYS A 79 -7.09 -15.27 12.08
CA LYS A 79 -6.03 -15.46 11.07
C LYS A 79 -6.50 -15.11 9.66
N ILE A 80 -7.78 -15.28 9.37
CA ILE A 80 -8.38 -14.96 8.06
C ILE A 80 -8.78 -13.48 8.01
N TYR A 81 -9.31 -12.95 9.08
CA TYR A 81 -9.70 -11.56 9.24
C TYR A 81 -8.52 -10.77 9.82
N GLN A 82 -7.58 -10.36 8.96
CA GLN A 82 -6.71 -9.23 9.25
C GLN A 82 -7.61 -7.99 9.18
N PRO A 83 -7.94 -7.32 10.28
CA PRO A 83 -8.68 -6.07 10.19
C PRO A 83 -7.85 -5.12 9.34
N THR A 84 -8.35 -4.70 8.17
CA THR A 84 -7.75 -3.60 7.42
C THR A 84 -7.56 -2.46 8.40
N PRO A 85 -6.34 -1.94 8.58
CA PRO A 85 -6.11 -0.83 9.50
C PRO A 85 -7.11 0.28 9.17
N SER A 86 -7.75 0.84 10.16
CA SER A 86 -8.61 2.00 9.96
C SER A 86 -7.80 3.09 9.28
N ILE A 87 -8.35 3.75 8.26
CA ILE A 87 -7.69 4.85 7.54
C ILE A 87 -7.20 5.91 8.51
N SER A 88 -7.95 6.16 9.61
CA SER A 88 -7.53 7.07 10.67
C SER A 88 -6.27 6.58 11.39
N ASN A 89 -6.13 5.28 11.65
CA ASN A 89 -4.92 4.72 12.26
C ASN A 89 -3.71 4.83 11.31
N VAL A 90 -3.91 4.63 10.01
CA VAL A 90 -2.86 4.85 9.02
C VAL A 90 -2.39 6.31 9.08
N TYR A 91 -3.33 7.26 9.07
CA TYR A 91 -3.01 8.68 9.18
C TYR A 91 -2.19 9.01 10.43
N GLU A 92 -2.67 8.59 11.61
CA GLU A 92 -1.97 8.84 12.87
C GLU A 92 -0.53 8.30 12.87
N ASN A 93 -0.29 7.16 12.23
CA ASN A 93 1.03 6.54 12.15
C ASN A 93 1.99 7.23 11.16
N VAL A 94 1.46 7.90 10.12
CA VAL A 94 2.30 8.44 9.04
C VAL A 94 2.39 9.98 9.02
N LYS A 95 1.48 10.70 9.66
CA LYS A 95 1.36 12.16 9.59
C LYS A 95 2.65 12.90 9.93
N ASP A 96 3.39 12.45 10.95
CA ASP A 96 4.65 13.04 11.38
C ASP A 96 5.82 12.81 10.41
N SER A 97 5.63 11.91 9.44
CA SER A 97 6.60 11.59 8.40
C SER A 97 6.44 12.46 7.16
N VAL A 98 5.30 13.15 7.04
CA VAL A 98 4.98 13.99 5.88
C VAL A 98 5.32 15.45 6.20
N VAL A 99 5.98 16.11 5.28
CA VAL A 99 6.51 17.46 5.44
C VAL A 99 6.01 18.38 4.33
N VAL A 100 6.01 19.69 4.61
CA VAL A 100 5.87 20.73 3.58
C VAL A 100 7.24 21.01 2.98
N VAL A 101 7.32 21.08 1.65
CA VAL A 101 8.51 21.51 0.90
C VAL A 101 8.16 22.83 0.23
N GLU A 102 8.85 23.88 0.58
CA GLU A 102 8.53 25.22 0.08
C GLU A 102 9.76 26.05 -0.26
N GLY A 103 9.55 27.10 -1.03
CA GLY A 103 10.57 28.09 -1.36
C GLY A 103 10.04 29.15 -2.33
N VAL A 104 10.91 29.98 -2.84
CA VAL A 104 10.56 31.04 -3.77
C VAL A 104 11.16 30.81 -5.15
N SER A 105 10.33 30.97 -6.18
CA SER A 105 10.73 30.93 -7.58
C SER A 105 10.64 32.36 -8.15
N VAL A 106 11.64 32.75 -8.94
CA VAL A 106 11.61 34.05 -9.65
C VAL A 106 11.26 33.76 -11.12
N LYS A 107 10.08 34.18 -11.55
CA LYS A 107 9.63 34.09 -12.95
C LYS A 107 9.75 35.46 -13.63
N VAL A 108 10.31 35.47 -14.85
CA VAL A 108 10.30 36.64 -15.69
C VAL A 108 9.00 36.61 -16.54
N ILE A 109 8.12 37.55 -16.30
CA ILE A 109 6.90 37.71 -17.10
C ILE A 109 7.09 38.90 -18.06
N ASN A 110 6.77 38.68 -19.33
CA ASN A 110 6.80 39.77 -20.30
C ASN A 110 5.49 40.57 -20.18
N THR A 111 5.57 41.80 -19.77
CA THR A 111 4.45 42.72 -19.70
C THR A 111 4.51 43.72 -20.84
N PHE A 112 3.44 44.51 -21.05
CA PHE A 112 3.41 45.60 -22.03
C PHE A 112 4.53 46.66 -21.78
N PHE A 113 5.01 46.77 -20.53
CA PHE A 113 6.05 47.70 -20.13
C PHE A 113 7.47 47.06 -20.10
N GLY A 114 7.61 45.83 -20.59
CA GLY A 114 8.86 45.06 -20.60
C GLY A 114 8.89 43.89 -19.65
N PRO A 115 10.04 43.18 -19.56
CA PRO A 115 10.17 42.02 -18.67
C PRO A 115 10.12 42.47 -17.21
N MET A 116 9.27 41.85 -16.40
CA MET A 116 9.10 42.07 -14.98
C MET A 116 9.41 40.78 -14.20
N MET A 117 10.20 40.88 -13.13
CA MET A 117 10.45 39.76 -12.23
C MET A 117 9.27 39.59 -11.27
N GLN A 118 8.67 38.42 -11.25
CA GLN A 118 7.64 38.03 -10.30
C GLN A 118 8.20 36.97 -9.36
N VAL A 119 8.15 37.24 -8.05
CA VAL A 119 8.47 36.25 -7.02
C VAL A 119 7.20 35.44 -6.74
N VAL A 120 7.26 34.12 -6.93
CA VAL A 120 6.15 33.18 -6.71
C VAL A 120 6.57 32.24 -5.62
N ARG A 121 5.75 32.08 -4.58
CA ARG A 121 5.93 31.00 -3.60
C ARG A 121 5.52 29.67 -4.24
N VAL A 122 6.37 28.70 -4.15
CA VAL A 122 6.11 27.32 -4.56
C VAL A 122 6.01 26.47 -3.31
N GLU A 123 5.01 25.60 -3.26
CA GLU A 123 4.72 24.74 -2.14
C GLU A 123 4.33 23.36 -2.65
N GLY A 124 4.82 22.33 -1.97
CA GLY A 124 4.49 20.93 -2.20
C GLY A 124 4.65 20.12 -0.92
N SER A 125 4.47 18.85 -1.03
CA SER A 125 4.70 17.89 0.04
C SER A 125 6.00 17.12 -0.18
N GLY A 126 6.47 16.48 0.88
CA GLY A 126 7.52 15.48 0.86
C GLY A 126 7.30 14.49 2.00
N PHE A 127 8.10 13.45 2.06
CA PHE A 127 8.10 12.55 3.20
C PHE A 127 9.50 12.07 3.55
N VAL A 128 9.67 11.72 4.82
CA VAL A 128 10.94 11.24 5.37
C VAL A 128 11.18 9.79 4.90
N TYR A 129 12.38 9.54 4.41
CA TYR A 129 12.86 8.20 4.07
C TYR A 129 14.28 7.99 4.61
N GLU A 130 14.58 6.76 5.06
CA GLU A 130 15.91 6.38 5.50
C GLU A 130 16.60 5.54 4.44
N TYR A 131 17.83 5.93 4.07
CA TYR A 131 18.68 5.18 3.17
C TYR A 131 20.10 5.06 3.73
N ASN A 132 20.57 3.83 3.96
CA ASN A 132 21.91 3.54 4.50
C ASN A 132 22.25 4.32 5.78
N GLY A 133 21.30 4.41 6.72
CA GLY A 133 21.50 5.11 8.01
C GLY A 133 21.47 6.63 7.92
N SER A 134 21.06 7.18 6.78
CA SER A 134 20.87 8.64 6.57
C SER A 134 19.43 8.96 6.21
N TYR A 135 18.91 10.08 6.74
CA TYR A 135 17.57 10.56 6.45
C TYR A 135 17.57 11.54 5.29
N TYR A 136 16.57 11.39 4.43
CA TYR A 136 16.30 12.22 3.26
C TYR A 136 14.82 12.57 3.22
N ILE A 137 14.49 13.65 2.50
CA ILE A 137 13.11 13.96 2.12
C ILE A 137 12.98 13.62 0.63
N LEU A 138 12.00 12.81 0.30
CA LEU A 138 11.60 12.51 -1.07
C LEU A 138 10.45 13.42 -1.45
N THR A 139 10.51 14.00 -2.65
CA THR A 139 9.51 14.90 -3.21
C THR A 139 9.57 14.87 -4.75
N ASN A 140 8.79 15.71 -5.43
CA ASN A 140 8.87 15.85 -6.88
C ASN A 140 9.96 16.83 -7.32
N ASN A 141 10.52 16.56 -8.52
CA ASN A 141 11.44 17.49 -9.16
C ASN A 141 10.77 18.82 -9.49
N HIS A 142 9.53 18.83 -10.00
CA HIS A 142 8.83 20.08 -10.34
C HIS A 142 8.57 20.98 -9.13
N VAL A 143 8.48 20.42 -7.91
CA VAL A 143 8.35 21.17 -6.67
C VAL A 143 9.64 21.95 -6.37
N VAL A 144 10.82 21.40 -6.70
CA VAL A 144 12.12 21.96 -6.26
C VAL A 144 12.99 22.55 -7.37
N ASN A 145 12.74 22.23 -8.64
CA ASN A 145 13.64 22.58 -9.74
C ASN A 145 13.78 24.08 -10.02
N SER A 146 12.80 24.88 -9.59
CA SER A 146 12.77 26.34 -9.80
C SER A 146 12.85 27.13 -8.49
N ILE A 147 13.05 26.47 -7.36
CA ILE A 147 13.04 27.09 -6.04
C ILE A 147 14.45 27.52 -5.63
N GLN A 148 14.53 28.73 -5.07
CA GLN A 148 15.67 29.20 -4.29
C GLN A 148 15.37 29.05 -2.80
N ASN A 149 16.37 28.69 -1.99
CA ASN A 149 16.26 28.56 -0.53
C ASN A 149 15.14 27.56 -0.12
N ILE A 150 15.32 26.29 -0.46
CA ILE A 150 14.38 25.25 -0.10
C ILE A 150 14.28 25.15 1.43
N THR A 151 13.06 25.16 1.93
CA THR A 151 12.71 24.97 3.34
C THR A 151 11.82 23.74 3.47
N VAL A 152 12.06 22.94 4.51
CA VAL A 152 11.22 21.79 4.87
C VAL A 152 10.61 22.07 6.23
N THR A 153 9.28 22.07 6.30
CA THR A 153 8.50 22.28 7.54
C THR A 153 7.85 20.98 7.97
N PHE A 154 8.13 20.58 9.22
CA PHE A 154 7.54 19.39 9.83
C PHE A 154 6.14 19.69 10.38
N LEU A 155 5.38 18.63 10.73
CA LEU A 155 3.99 18.75 11.19
C LEU A 155 3.82 19.64 12.42
N ASP A 156 4.80 19.69 13.30
CA ASP A 156 4.82 20.54 14.51
C ASP A 156 5.10 22.01 14.24
N GLY A 157 5.34 22.40 12.97
CA GLY A 157 5.61 23.75 12.53
C GLY A 157 7.10 24.14 12.51
N ASP A 158 7.99 23.26 12.95
CA ASP A 158 9.42 23.53 12.89
C ASP A 158 9.94 23.45 11.45
N ALA A 159 10.60 24.50 11.00
CA ALA A 159 11.09 24.67 9.64
C ALA A 159 12.63 24.67 9.59
N TYR A 160 13.18 23.92 8.65
CA TYR A 160 14.64 23.78 8.49
C TYR A 160 15.06 23.97 7.03
N PRO A 161 16.25 24.56 6.78
CA PRO A 161 16.79 24.64 5.43
C PRO A 161 17.11 23.27 4.86
N ALA A 162 16.86 23.11 3.57
CA ALA A 162 17.13 21.87 2.85
C ALA A 162 18.04 22.13 1.62
N LYS A 163 18.79 21.09 1.25
CA LYS A 163 19.65 21.09 0.06
C LYS A 163 19.19 19.99 -0.89
N LEU A 164 19.12 20.31 -2.18
CA LEU A 164 18.90 19.34 -3.23
C LEU A 164 20.13 18.42 -3.33
N VAL A 165 19.95 17.12 -3.14
CA VAL A 165 20.97 16.08 -3.28
C VAL A 165 21.03 15.58 -4.71
N GLY A 166 19.87 15.32 -5.31
CA GLY A 166 19.74 14.90 -6.69
C GLY A 166 18.29 14.96 -7.14
N SER A 167 18.10 15.07 -8.44
CA SER A 167 16.76 15.03 -9.03
C SER A 167 16.77 14.44 -10.43
N ASP A 168 15.61 13.99 -10.85
CA ASP A 168 15.34 13.53 -12.19
C ASP A 168 14.07 14.15 -12.76
N VAL A 169 14.22 14.79 -13.91
CA VAL A 169 13.12 15.45 -14.60
C VAL A 169 12.21 14.47 -15.33
N TYR A 170 12.73 13.29 -15.69
CA TYR A 170 11.99 12.31 -16.50
C TYR A 170 11.06 11.43 -15.64
N SER A 171 11.41 11.18 -14.40
CA SER A 171 10.55 10.52 -13.42
C SER A 171 9.88 11.50 -12.47
N ASP A 172 10.21 12.79 -12.55
CA ASP A 172 9.73 13.86 -11.64
C ASP A 172 10.05 13.57 -10.17
N LEU A 173 11.22 13.02 -9.89
CA LEU A 173 11.68 12.66 -8.54
C LEU A 173 12.79 13.60 -8.06
N ALA A 174 12.78 13.97 -6.78
CA ALA A 174 13.84 14.73 -6.12
C ALA A 174 14.12 14.22 -4.71
N VAL A 175 15.38 14.35 -4.31
CA VAL A 175 15.92 13.95 -3.01
C VAL A 175 16.53 15.15 -2.32
N LEU A 176 16.06 15.46 -1.11
CA LEU A 176 16.57 16.56 -0.32
C LEU A 176 17.29 16.04 0.93
N LYS A 177 18.30 16.79 1.37
CA LYS A 177 18.93 16.64 2.69
C LYS A 177 18.55 17.84 3.54
N VAL A 178 18.04 17.56 4.75
CA VAL A 178 17.59 18.59 5.70
C VAL A 178 18.54 18.62 6.89
N ASP A 179 18.89 19.81 7.33
CA ASP A 179 19.70 20.03 8.52
C ASP A 179 18.80 20.23 9.75
N ALA A 180 18.24 19.13 10.23
CA ALA A 180 17.33 19.07 11.36
C ALA A 180 17.78 18.04 12.40
N PRO A 181 17.36 18.16 13.67
CA PRO A 181 17.63 17.16 14.71
C PRO A 181 17.08 15.77 14.34
N THR A 182 17.84 14.71 14.67
CA THR A 182 17.47 13.32 14.31
C THR A 182 16.09 12.92 14.80
N CYS A 183 15.63 13.42 15.95
CA CYS A 183 14.31 13.14 16.52
C CYS A 183 13.13 13.61 15.65
N LYS A 184 13.36 14.51 14.69
CA LYS A 184 12.33 14.98 13.74
C LYS A 184 12.04 13.96 12.63
N PHE A 185 12.99 13.08 12.34
CA PHE A 185 12.86 12.15 11.22
C PHE A 185 12.14 10.88 11.64
N LYS A 186 10.92 10.67 11.13
CA LYS A 186 10.15 9.44 11.23
C LYS A 186 10.03 8.83 9.83
N PRO A 187 10.91 7.89 9.44
CA PRO A 187 10.95 7.40 8.06
C PRO A 187 9.75 6.51 7.74
N LEU A 188 9.18 6.66 6.54
CA LEU A 188 8.20 5.74 5.98
C LEU A 188 8.89 4.56 5.32
N LYS A 189 8.24 3.41 5.38
CA LYS A 189 8.65 2.21 4.66
C LYS A 189 8.16 2.28 3.22
N ILE A 190 9.06 2.08 2.26
CA ILE A 190 8.71 1.93 0.83
C ILE A 190 8.63 0.43 0.53
N VAL A 191 7.53 0.01 -0.12
CA VAL A 191 7.32 -1.37 -0.61
C VAL A 191 7.19 -1.38 -2.13
N SER A 192 7.49 -2.52 -2.76
CA SER A 192 7.39 -2.65 -4.21
C SER A 192 5.98 -2.40 -4.74
N SER A 193 5.87 -1.64 -5.81
CA SER A 193 4.63 -1.38 -6.55
C SER A 193 4.32 -2.44 -7.61
N SER A 194 5.16 -3.47 -7.78
CA SER A 194 4.96 -4.50 -8.82
C SER A 194 3.73 -5.39 -8.61
N ASN A 195 3.26 -5.50 -7.35
CA ASN A 195 2.10 -6.32 -6.97
C ASN A 195 0.80 -5.53 -6.85
N LEU A 196 0.79 -4.27 -7.29
CA LEU A 196 -0.41 -3.44 -7.26
C LEU A 196 -1.42 -3.87 -8.34
N HIS A 197 -2.71 -3.78 -8.02
CA HIS A 197 -3.79 -4.09 -8.93
C HIS A 197 -4.77 -2.92 -9.06
N VAL A 198 -5.44 -2.83 -10.20
CA VAL A 198 -6.57 -1.91 -10.38
C VAL A 198 -7.67 -2.27 -9.39
N GLY A 199 -8.13 -1.27 -8.63
CA GLY A 199 -9.10 -1.45 -7.55
C GLY A 199 -8.50 -1.44 -6.13
N ASP A 200 -7.18 -1.55 -5.99
CA ASP A 200 -6.53 -1.46 -4.67
C ASP A 200 -6.79 -0.09 -4.05
N LEU A 201 -7.17 -0.09 -2.77
CA LEU A 201 -7.38 1.13 -1.99
C LEU A 201 -6.05 1.86 -1.76
N VAL A 202 -6.06 3.16 -1.97
CA VAL A 202 -4.90 4.02 -1.73
C VAL A 202 -5.24 5.21 -0.84
N ILE A 203 -4.26 5.65 -0.09
CA ILE A 203 -4.33 6.78 0.83
C ILE A 203 -3.25 7.77 0.44
N VAL A 204 -3.60 9.04 0.33
CA VAL A 204 -2.68 10.15 0.10
C VAL A 204 -2.65 11.00 1.34
N VAL A 205 -1.47 11.34 1.80
CA VAL A 205 -1.27 12.33 2.86
C VAL A 205 -0.37 13.44 2.32
N GLY A 206 -0.82 14.69 2.46
CA GLY A 206 -0.10 15.85 1.97
C GLY A 206 -0.47 17.11 2.75
N ASN A 207 0.10 18.23 2.33
CA ASN A 207 -0.11 19.53 2.95
C ASN A 207 -0.61 20.57 1.94
N PRO A 208 -1.80 20.38 1.34
CA PRO A 208 -2.32 21.32 0.37
C PRO A 208 -2.60 22.69 1.04
N PHE A 209 -2.18 23.77 0.40
CA PHE A 209 -2.43 25.15 0.85
C PHE A 209 -1.88 25.46 2.25
N GLY A 210 -0.80 24.79 2.69
CA GLY A 210 -0.25 24.96 4.05
C GLY A 210 -1.14 24.42 5.16
N LEU A 211 -2.20 23.66 4.82
CA LEU A 211 -3.05 22.96 5.77
C LEU A 211 -2.42 21.61 6.09
N SER A 212 -1.63 21.59 7.16
CA SER A 212 -0.89 20.39 7.59
C SER A 212 -1.79 19.16 7.72
N GLY A 213 -1.37 18.05 7.10
CA GLY A 213 -1.96 16.76 7.35
C GLY A 213 -3.31 16.49 6.65
N THR A 214 -3.51 16.97 5.42
CA THR A 214 -4.69 16.61 4.63
C THR A 214 -4.57 15.17 4.15
N LEU A 215 -5.62 14.37 4.42
CA LEU A 215 -5.77 13.01 3.94
C LEU A 215 -6.81 12.94 2.83
N THR A 216 -6.49 12.25 1.73
CA THR A 216 -7.46 11.85 0.70
C THR A 216 -7.36 10.35 0.41
N THR A 217 -8.43 9.74 -0.08
CA THR A 217 -8.47 8.31 -0.42
C THR A 217 -9.06 8.09 -1.79
N GLY A 218 -8.69 6.98 -2.40
CA GLY A 218 -9.21 6.54 -3.67
C GLY A 218 -8.79 5.10 -3.96
N VAL A 219 -8.85 4.72 -5.23
CA VAL A 219 -8.38 3.42 -5.70
C VAL A 219 -7.40 3.60 -6.85
N ILE A 220 -6.58 2.60 -7.09
CA ILE A 220 -5.79 2.51 -8.31
C ILE A 220 -6.75 2.32 -9.50
N SER A 221 -6.72 3.24 -10.45
CA SER A 221 -7.56 3.21 -11.64
C SER A 221 -6.87 2.55 -12.83
N GLN A 222 -5.54 2.73 -12.95
CA GLN A 222 -4.71 2.11 -13.99
C GLN A 222 -3.23 2.14 -13.59
N LEU A 223 -2.45 1.25 -14.18
CA LEU A 223 -1.00 1.13 -14.02
C LEU A 223 -0.31 1.24 -15.37
N GLY A 224 0.96 1.67 -15.38
CA GLY A 224 1.78 1.74 -16.58
C GLY A 224 1.29 2.79 -17.60
N ARG A 225 0.74 3.91 -17.11
CA ARG A 225 0.38 5.06 -17.95
C ARG A 225 1.60 5.94 -18.23
N SER A 226 1.49 6.76 -19.26
CA SER A 226 2.44 7.86 -19.53
C SER A 226 1.69 9.17 -19.59
N ILE A 227 2.17 10.19 -18.91
CA ILE A 227 1.58 11.53 -18.98
C ILE A 227 2.60 12.53 -19.51
N ARG A 228 2.10 13.49 -20.31
CA ARG A 228 2.87 14.66 -20.72
C ARG A 228 2.50 15.81 -19.81
N GLU A 229 3.48 16.32 -19.11
CA GLU A 229 3.29 17.46 -18.23
C GLU A 229 4.07 18.67 -18.77
N THR A 230 3.42 19.84 -18.75
CA THR A 230 4.05 21.08 -19.23
C THR A 230 5.24 21.48 -18.35
N GLU A 231 5.20 21.15 -17.08
CA GLU A 231 6.25 21.50 -16.11
C GLU A 231 7.52 20.65 -16.29
N THR A 232 7.40 19.43 -16.81
CA THR A 232 8.56 18.59 -17.19
C THR A 232 9.19 19.02 -18.51
N GLY A 233 8.68 20.10 -19.15
CA GLY A 233 9.19 20.61 -20.43
C GLY A 233 8.73 19.79 -21.64
N GLY A 234 7.55 19.15 -21.53
CA GLY A 234 6.90 18.41 -22.61
C GLY A 234 7.39 16.98 -22.77
N TYR A 235 8.24 16.49 -21.86
CA TYR A 235 8.58 15.09 -21.81
C TYR A 235 7.47 14.29 -21.14
N SER A 236 7.30 13.03 -21.59
CA SER A 236 6.37 12.10 -20.98
C SER A 236 7.04 11.46 -19.76
N ILE A 237 6.37 11.53 -18.60
CA ILE A 237 6.69 10.71 -17.44
C ILE A 237 6.06 9.34 -17.72
N ALA A 238 6.87 8.30 -17.76
CA ALA A 238 6.41 6.95 -18.04
C ALA A 238 6.11 6.16 -16.76
N ASP A 239 5.38 5.05 -16.92
CA ASP A 239 5.14 4.10 -15.85
C ASP A 239 4.42 4.67 -14.63
N ILE A 240 3.36 5.43 -14.84
CA ILE A 240 2.63 6.13 -13.79
C ILE A 240 1.45 5.31 -13.28
N ILE A 241 1.20 5.40 -11.97
CA ILE A 241 -0.03 4.95 -11.32
C ILE A 241 -1.10 6.04 -11.51
N GLN A 242 -2.26 5.66 -12.07
CA GLN A 242 -3.45 6.49 -12.09
C GLN A 242 -4.36 6.13 -10.91
N THR A 243 -4.89 7.15 -10.21
CA THR A 243 -5.76 6.96 -9.03
C THR A 243 -6.98 7.88 -9.07
N THR A 244 -8.06 7.48 -8.38
CA THR A 244 -9.21 8.35 -8.10
C THR A 244 -9.02 9.21 -6.86
N ALA A 245 -7.97 9.00 -6.07
CA ALA A 245 -7.69 9.85 -4.91
C ALA A 245 -7.54 11.32 -5.37
N PRO A 246 -8.24 12.27 -4.74
CA PRO A 246 -8.13 13.68 -5.08
C PRO A 246 -6.69 14.17 -4.84
N ILE A 247 -6.00 14.52 -5.93
CA ILE A 247 -4.68 15.18 -5.91
C ILE A 247 -4.90 16.64 -6.25
N ASN A 248 -4.47 17.54 -5.37
CA ASN A 248 -4.57 18.98 -5.52
C ASN A 248 -3.17 19.62 -5.37
N PRO A 249 -2.96 20.86 -5.85
CA PRO A 249 -1.75 21.59 -5.56
C PRO A 249 -1.43 21.59 -4.06
N GLY A 250 -0.18 21.25 -3.72
CA GLY A 250 0.27 21.02 -2.34
C GLY A 250 0.36 19.54 -1.94
N ASN A 251 -0.41 18.62 -2.55
CA ASN A 251 -0.23 17.17 -2.35
C ASN A 251 0.93 16.59 -3.16
N SER A 252 1.35 17.26 -4.25
CA SER A 252 2.50 16.84 -5.08
C SER A 252 3.76 16.66 -4.24
N GLY A 253 4.44 15.53 -4.40
CA GLY A 253 5.58 15.11 -3.59
C GLY A 253 5.21 14.33 -2.32
N GLY A 254 3.94 14.28 -1.94
CA GLY A 254 3.45 13.49 -0.82
C GLY A 254 3.41 11.99 -1.12
N PRO A 255 3.38 11.13 -0.09
CA PRO A 255 3.32 9.70 -0.26
C PRO A 255 1.93 9.24 -0.75
N LEU A 256 1.92 8.31 -1.71
CA LEU A 256 0.79 7.42 -2.00
C LEU A 256 1.01 6.15 -1.18
N LEU A 257 0.06 5.81 -0.31
CA LEU A 257 0.18 4.74 0.67
C LEU A 257 -0.82 3.61 0.38
N ASN A 258 -0.45 2.39 0.77
CA ASN A 258 -1.38 1.27 0.90
C ASN A 258 -2.11 1.31 2.26
N CYS A 259 -3.01 0.35 2.51
CA CYS A 259 -3.77 0.24 3.76
C CYS A 259 -2.90 -0.02 5.00
N ASN A 260 -1.64 -0.42 4.85
CA ASN A 260 -0.69 -0.63 5.95
C ASN A 260 0.12 0.64 6.27
N GLY A 261 -0.09 1.75 5.55
CA GLY A 261 0.71 2.97 5.68
C GLY A 261 2.08 2.88 5.02
N GLU A 262 2.30 1.90 4.14
CA GLU A 262 3.55 1.74 3.41
C GLU A 262 3.46 2.49 2.07
N VAL A 263 4.57 3.13 1.68
CA VAL A 263 4.65 3.93 0.46
C VAL A 263 4.70 3.02 -0.77
N ILE A 264 3.74 3.21 -1.67
CA ILE A 264 3.63 2.55 -2.97
C ILE A 264 3.87 3.52 -4.15
N GLY A 265 4.03 4.81 -3.86
CA GLY A 265 4.35 5.84 -4.85
C GLY A 265 4.47 7.23 -4.26
N ILE A 266 4.79 8.21 -5.12
CA ILE A 266 4.80 9.65 -4.82
C ILE A 266 3.75 10.32 -5.70
N THR A 267 2.83 11.05 -5.10
CA THR A 267 1.82 11.82 -5.85
C THR A 267 2.49 12.92 -6.67
N THR A 268 2.04 13.10 -7.92
CA THR A 268 2.64 14.07 -8.82
C THR A 268 1.55 14.92 -9.52
N ALA A 269 1.38 14.77 -10.80
CA ALA A 269 0.60 15.66 -11.64
C ALA A 269 -0.91 15.49 -11.50
N ILE A 270 -1.59 16.55 -11.87
CA ILE A 270 -3.01 16.55 -12.21
C ILE A 270 -3.17 16.96 -13.67
N ILE A 271 -4.13 16.38 -14.37
CA ILE A 271 -4.55 16.89 -15.67
C ILE A 271 -5.46 18.09 -15.39
N PRO A 272 -5.10 19.31 -15.83
CA PRO A 272 -5.93 20.47 -15.63
C PRO A 272 -7.35 20.22 -16.17
N ARG A 273 -8.39 20.51 -15.37
CA ARG A 273 -9.82 20.31 -15.69
C ARG A 273 -10.31 18.85 -15.69
N ALA A 274 -9.48 17.87 -15.37
CA ALA A 274 -9.95 16.51 -15.10
C ALA A 274 -10.39 16.40 -13.63
N GLN A 275 -11.56 15.81 -13.39
CA GLN A 275 -12.02 15.53 -12.03
C GLN A 275 -11.75 14.07 -11.69
N ASN A 276 -11.27 13.82 -10.46
CA ASN A 276 -11.01 12.47 -9.94
C ASN A 276 -9.99 11.66 -10.76
N ILE A 277 -9.02 12.36 -11.35
CA ILE A 277 -7.86 11.75 -12.03
C ILE A 277 -6.60 12.32 -11.39
N GLY A 278 -5.95 11.51 -10.55
CA GLY A 278 -4.65 11.78 -9.96
C GLY A 278 -3.61 10.83 -10.51
N PHE A 279 -2.33 11.22 -10.38
CA PHE A 279 -1.20 10.40 -10.80
C PHE A 279 -0.15 10.32 -9.71
N ALA A 280 0.59 9.19 -9.69
CA ALA A 280 1.71 9.00 -8.80
C ALA A 280 2.84 8.22 -9.49
N ILE A 281 4.07 8.57 -9.15
CA ILE A 281 5.29 7.85 -9.53
C ILE A 281 5.33 6.56 -8.70
N PRO A 282 5.48 5.38 -9.32
CA PRO A 282 5.54 4.12 -8.59
C PRO A 282 6.76 4.04 -7.65
N SER A 283 6.60 3.35 -6.54
CA SER A 283 7.71 3.12 -5.59
C SER A 283 8.88 2.35 -6.20
N ASP A 284 8.65 1.44 -7.15
CA ASP A 284 9.73 0.74 -7.85
C ASP A 284 10.63 1.69 -8.65
N THR A 285 10.07 2.80 -9.18
CA THR A 285 10.86 3.88 -9.80
C THR A 285 11.73 4.57 -8.76
N ILE A 286 11.16 4.89 -7.58
CA ILE A 286 11.93 5.48 -6.48
C ILE A 286 13.10 4.58 -6.08
N LEU A 287 12.83 3.30 -5.80
CA LEU A 287 13.83 2.32 -5.37
C LEU A 287 14.94 2.12 -6.41
N ARG A 288 14.60 2.18 -7.71
CA ARG A 288 15.55 2.05 -8.82
C ARG A 288 16.48 3.26 -8.93
N GLU A 289 15.96 4.47 -8.77
CA GLU A 289 16.68 5.73 -9.08
C GLU A 289 17.40 6.33 -7.88
N LEU A 290 16.85 6.16 -6.69
CA LEU A 290 17.34 6.76 -5.46
C LEU A 290 18.83 6.56 -5.18
N PRO A 291 19.44 5.36 -5.35
CA PRO A 291 20.88 5.18 -5.15
C PRO A 291 21.72 6.06 -6.07
N SER A 292 21.29 6.26 -7.33
CA SER A 292 21.98 7.10 -8.31
C SER A 292 21.77 8.58 -8.00
N LEU A 293 20.57 8.99 -7.63
CA LEU A 293 20.25 10.38 -7.23
C LEU A 293 21.07 10.79 -6.01
N ILE A 294 21.20 9.95 -5.01
CA ILE A 294 22.00 10.25 -3.81
C ILE A 294 23.50 10.31 -4.13
N LYS A 295 24.01 9.38 -4.96
CA LYS A 295 25.45 9.27 -5.23
C LYS A 295 25.94 10.25 -6.29
N ASN A 296 25.16 10.40 -7.39
CA ASN A 296 25.57 11.07 -8.60
C ASN A 296 24.80 12.37 -8.89
N GLY A 297 23.72 12.65 -8.12
CA GLY A 297 22.82 13.75 -8.33
C GLY A 297 21.81 13.55 -9.47
N THR A 298 21.97 12.54 -10.31
CA THR A 298 21.16 12.29 -11.50
C THR A 298 20.95 10.77 -11.73
N TYR A 299 19.97 10.43 -12.59
CA TYR A 299 19.73 9.09 -13.07
C TYR A 299 19.81 9.02 -14.60
N ASN A 300 20.35 7.94 -15.14
CA ASN A 300 20.50 7.72 -16.59
C ASN A 300 19.39 6.80 -17.10
N HIS A 301 18.47 7.34 -17.92
CA HIS A 301 17.39 6.59 -18.53
C HIS A 301 17.81 5.88 -19.83
N PRO A 302 17.25 4.69 -20.13
CA PRO A 302 17.41 4.04 -21.42
C PRO A 302 16.72 4.85 -22.52
N TRP A 303 17.31 4.87 -23.71
CA TRP A 303 16.83 5.70 -24.79
C TRP A 303 16.94 5.01 -26.16
N LEU A 304 15.86 5.10 -26.95
CA LEU A 304 15.82 4.61 -28.33
C LEU A 304 16.21 5.66 -29.36
N GLY A 305 15.94 6.93 -29.10
CA GLY A 305 16.17 8.02 -30.06
C GLY A 305 15.13 8.09 -31.18
N ILE A 306 13.85 7.92 -30.86
CA ILE A 306 12.72 7.93 -31.80
C ILE A 306 11.61 8.83 -31.33
N MET A 307 10.80 9.34 -32.26
CA MET A 307 9.47 9.89 -31.99
C MET A 307 8.41 8.96 -32.62
N VAL A 308 7.37 8.66 -31.85
CA VAL A 308 6.36 7.66 -32.22
C VAL A 308 4.94 8.19 -32.06
N VAL A 309 4.01 7.52 -32.71
CA VAL A 309 2.56 7.66 -32.51
C VAL A 309 1.94 6.26 -32.43
N ASP A 310 0.86 6.12 -31.68
CA ASP A 310 0.13 4.86 -31.57
C ASP A 310 -0.53 4.49 -32.90
N VAL A 311 -0.48 3.22 -33.25
CA VAL A 311 -1.16 2.71 -34.45
C VAL A 311 -2.66 2.62 -34.15
N THR A 312 -3.43 3.58 -34.71
CA THR A 312 -4.89 3.56 -34.72
C THR A 312 -5.43 2.72 -35.88
N PRO A 313 -6.72 2.31 -35.84
CA PRO A 313 -7.36 1.66 -37.00
C PRO A 313 -7.25 2.48 -38.28
N ALA A 314 -7.30 3.81 -38.19
CA ALA A 314 -7.18 4.72 -39.35
C ALA A 314 -5.74 4.69 -39.92
N ILE A 315 -4.71 4.75 -39.07
CA ILE A 315 -3.30 4.63 -39.47
C ILE A 315 -3.04 3.24 -40.05
N ALA A 316 -3.53 2.17 -39.41
CA ALA A 316 -3.39 0.80 -39.91
C ALA A 316 -3.99 0.63 -41.31
N LYS A 317 -5.23 1.14 -41.52
CA LYS A 317 -5.89 1.12 -42.83
C LYS A 317 -5.10 1.90 -43.88
N PHE A 318 -4.61 3.10 -43.57
CA PHE A 318 -3.84 3.94 -44.49
C PHE A 318 -2.56 3.25 -44.91
N MET A 319 -1.84 2.59 -43.97
CA MET A 319 -0.57 1.91 -44.21
C MET A 319 -0.74 0.47 -44.72
N GLY A 320 -1.94 -0.05 -44.87
CA GLY A 320 -2.21 -1.43 -45.26
C GLY A 320 -1.70 -2.48 -44.27
N LEU A 321 -1.73 -2.16 -42.97
CA LEU A 321 -1.31 -3.06 -41.90
C LEU A 321 -2.41 -4.06 -41.52
N ASN A 322 -2.03 -5.30 -41.22
CA ASN A 322 -2.93 -6.36 -40.75
C ASN A 322 -3.12 -6.32 -39.21
N ILE A 323 -2.65 -5.26 -38.55
CA ILE A 323 -2.73 -5.06 -37.11
C ILE A 323 -3.20 -3.62 -36.81
N THR A 324 -3.84 -3.43 -35.66
CA THR A 324 -4.34 -2.13 -35.18
C THR A 324 -3.70 -1.76 -33.82
N TYR A 325 -2.49 -2.21 -33.58
CA TYR A 325 -1.73 -1.94 -32.36
C TYR A 325 -0.25 -1.77 -32.69
N GLY A 326 0.52 -1.25 -31.73
CA GLY A 326 1.93 -0.97 -31.88
C GLY A 326 2.20 0.54 -31.95
N VAL A 327 3.45 0.91 -32.15
CA VAL A 327 3.86 2.31 -32.27
C VAL A 327 4.55 2.54 -33.62
N LEU A 328 4.03 3.51 -34.36
CA LEU A 328 4.59 3.94 -35.67
C LEU A 328 5.72 4.94 -35.43
N ILE A 329 6.89 4.70 -36.00
CA ILE A 329 8.05 5.58 -35.88
C ILE A 329 7.88 6.72 -36.88
N GLN A 330 7.67 7.93 -36.37
CA GLN A 330 7.56 9.14 -37.18
C GLN A 330 8.91 9.77 -37.53
N SER A 331 9.84 9.76 -36.54
CA SER A 331 11.19 10.27 -36.76
C SER A 331 12.20 9.49 -35.96
N VAL A 332 13.44 9.49 -36.43
CA VAL A 332 14.62 8.90 -35.79
C VAL A 332 15.63 10.02 -35.57
N ILE A 333 16.19 10.10 -34.38
CA ILE A 333 17.20 11.10 -34.03
C ILE A 333 18.52 10.68 -34.71
N PRO A 334 19.16 11.57 -35.48
CA PRO A 334 20.47 11.29 -36.10
C PRO A 334 21.51 10.85 -35.06
N ASP A 335 22.35 9.89 -35.43
CA ASP A 335 23.40 9.30 -34.58
C ASP A 335 22.90 8.63 -33.31
N GLY A 336 21.58 8.58 -33.11
CA GLY A 336 20.94 7.87 -31.98
C GLY A 336 20.94 6.35 -32.12
N PRO A 337 20.54 5.63 -31.09
CA PRO A 337 20.47 4.16 -31.07
C PRO A 337 19.64 3.58 -32.24
N ALA A 338 18.48 4.12 -32.50
CA ALA A 338 17.60 3.67 -33.59
C ALA A 338 18.22 3.93 -34.97
N ALA A 339 18.92 5.07 -35.16
CA ALA A 339 19.61 5.35 -36.40
C ALA A 339 20.73 4.33 -36.65
N LYS A 340 21.52 4.00 -35.63
CA LYS A 340 22.61 2.99 -35.70
C LYS A 340 22.09 1.58 -35.98
N ALA A 341 20.87 1.27 -35.52
CA ALA A 341 20.18 0.01 -35.78
C ALA A 341 19.41 0.01 -37.12
N GLU A 342 19.57 1.04 -37.97
CA GLU A 342 18.91 1.19 -39.27
C GLU A 342 17.37 1.12 -39.20
N ILE A 343 16.79 1.60 -38.11
CA ILE A 343 15.34 1.77 -37.96
C ILE A 343 14.87 2.89 -38.92
N LYS A 344 13.77 2.65 -39.62
CA LYS A 344 13.24 3.57 -40.64
C LYS A 344 12.21 4.51 -40.04
N ALA A 345 12.42 5.80 -40.23
CA ALA A 345 11.45 6.84 -39.95
C ALA A 345 10.36 6.92 -41.02
N GLY A 346 9.23 7.52 -40.66
CA GLY A 346 8.24 7.93 -41.68
C GLY A 346 8.80 8.95 -42.66
N ASN A 347 8.27 8.93 -43.87
CA ASN A 347 8.72 9.80 -44.97
C ASN A 347 7.61 10.60 -45.65
N GLN A 348 6.35 10.33 -45.30
CA GLN A 348 5.18 11.01 -45.89
C GLN A 348 4.29 11.62 -44.77
N LYS A 349 4.06 12.93 -44.86
CA LYS A 349 3.11 13.63 -43.95
C LYS A 349 1.71 13.51 -44.54
N VAL A 350 0.78 13.04 -43.74
CA VAL A 350 -0.64 12.89 -44.10
C VAL A 350 -1.55 13.42 -42.99
N GLN A 351 -2.76 13.81 -43.35
CA GLN A 351 -3.81 14.15 -42.36
C GLN A 351 -4.67 12.91 -42.12
N ILE A 352 -4.67 12.42 -40.85
CA ILE A 352 -5.50 11.30 -40.42
C ILE A 352 -6.28 11.76 -39.19
N GLU A 353 -7.61 11.69 -39.24
CA GLU A 353 -8.50 12.10 -38.11
C GLU A 353 -8.18 13.50 -37.56
N GLY A 354 -7.85 14.46 -38.46
CA GLY A 354 -7.54 15.84 -38.07
C GLY A 354 -6.14 16.05 -37.51
N GLN A 355 -5.31 15.01 -37.42
CA GLN A 355 -3.92 15.11 -36.94
C GLN A 355 -2.93 14.88 -38.08
N THR A 356 -1.81 15.62 -38.05
CA THR A 356 -0.70 15.39 -38.99
C THR A 356 0.13 14.22 -38.50
N VAL A 357 0.15 13.13 -39.24
CA VAL A 357 0.91 11.91 -38.97
C VAL A 357 1.98 11.71 -40.03
N VAL A 358 3.21 11.32 -39.65
CA VAL A 358 4.26 10.95 -40.59
C VAL A 358 4.26 9.43 -40.74
N VAL A 359 3.81 8.95 -41.89
CA VAL A 359 3.67 7.51 -42.19
C VAL A 359 4.80 6.96 -43.04
N GLY A 360 4.85 5.62 -43.23
CA GLY A 360 5.88 4.93 -44.02
C GLY A 360 7.09 4.48 -43.22
N GLY A 361 7.10 4.76 -41.92
CA GLY A 361 8.11 4.27 -40.98
C GLY A 361 7.83 2.85 -40.46
N ASP A 362 8.78 2.31 -39.75
CA ASP A 362 8.64 1.03 -39.05
C ASP A 362 7.59 1.11 -37.92
N VAL A 363 6.95 -0.01 -37.68
CA VAL A 363 5.99 -0.13 -36.56
C VAL A 363 6.55 -1.12 -35.53
N ILE A 364 6.87 -0.65 -34.32
CA ILE A 364 7.30 -1.52 -33.22
C ILE A 364 6.08 -2.24 -32.65
N ILE A 365 6.15 -3.58 -32.53
CA ILE A 365 5.09 -4.43 -32.02
C ILE A 365 5.51 -5.29 -30.83
N ALA A 366 6.83 -5.47 -30.60
CA ALA A 366 7.34 -6.15 -29.41
C ALA A 366 8.80 -5.72 -29.09
N ILE A 367 9.20 -5.89 -27.83
CA ILE A 367 10.57 -5.79 -27.32
C ILE A 367 10.87 -7.05 -26.52
N ASN A 368 11.97 -7.76 -26.86
CA ASN A 368 12.35 -9.02 -26.20
C ASN A 368 11.15 -9.98 -26.02
N HIS A 369 10.33 -10.12 -27.06
CA HIS A 369 9.08 -10.90 -27.12
C HIS A 369 7.90 -10.33 -26.30
N ALA A 370 8.10 -9.30 -25.48
CA ALA A 370 7.00 -8.62 -24.80
C ALA A 370 6.21 -7.77 -25.80
N LYS A 371 4.90 -7.97 -25.89
CA LYS A 371 4.02 -7.27 -26.83
C LYS A 371 3.93 -5.79 -26.48
N ILE A 372 4.13 -4.92 -27.48
CA ILE A 372 3.96 -3.47 -27.39
C ILE A 372 2.69 -3.09 -28.14
N ARG A 373 1.68 -2.60 -27.44
CA ARG A 373 0.36 -2.22 -27.99
C ARG A 373 0.30 -0.75 -28.35
N ASN A 374 0.98 0.10 -27.58
CA ASN A 374 0.93 1.55 -27.65
C ASN A 374 2.20 2.18 -27.03
N HIS A 375 2.24 3.51 -26.99
CA HIS A 375 3.32 4.28 -26.39
C HIS A 375 3.51 4.02 -24.89
N ASP A 376 2.42 3.81 -24.14
CA ASP A 376 2.51 3.52 -22.71
C ASP A 376 3.26 2.20 -22.46
N ASP A 377 2.93 1.14 -23.22
CA ASP A 377 3.62 -0.14 -23.12
C ASP A 377 5.12 0.00 -23.47
N LEU A 378 5.43 0.76 -24.51
CA LEU A 378 6.83 1.00 -24.93
C LEU A 378 7.61 1.69 -23.83
N SER A 379 7.09 2.80 -23.31
CA SER A 379 7.78 3.63 -22.32
C SER A 379 7.93 2.87 -20.99
N THR A 380 6.86 2.22 -20.53
CA THR A 380 6.87 1.41 -19.29
C THR A 380 7.85 0.24 -19.40
N TYR A 381 7.87 -0.44 -20.56
CA TYR A 381 8.81 -1.55 -20.77
C TYR A 381 10.26 -1.09 -20.68
N LEU A 382 10.59 0.02 -21.34
CA LEU A 382 11.95 0.58 -21.31
C LEU A 382 12.37 0.93 -19.89
N GLU A 383 11.52 1.63 -19.14
CA GLU A 383 11.85 2.05 -17.78
C GLU A 383 11.98 0.89 -16.79
N ARG A 384 11.08 -0.11 -16.87
CA ARG A 384 11.06 -1.23 -15.92
C ARG A 384 12.08 -2.31 -16.21
N ASN A 385 12.34 -2.59 -17.50
CA ASN A 385 12.99 -3.84 -17.92
C ASN A 385 14.32 -3.63 -18.62
N THR A 386 14.78 -2.38 -18.79
CA THR A 386 16.02 -2.12 -19.52
C THR A 386 16.92 -1.11 -18.83
N LYS A 387 18.17 -1.04 -19.29
CA LYS A 387 19.18 -0.09 -18.81
C LYS A 387 19.90 0.52 -20.00
N PRO A 388 20.49 1.72 -19.87
CA PRO A 388 21.40 2.26 -20.87
C PRO A 388 22.50 1.26 -21.25
N ASN A 389 22.89 1.26 -22.50
CA ASN A 389 23.88 0.36 -23.11
C ASN A 389 23.50 -1.13 -23.19
N GLN A 390 22.26 -1.47 -22.81
CA GLN A 390 21.72 -2.82 -22.99
C GLN A 390 21.28 -3.02 -24.45
N THR A 391 21.61 -4.19 -25.03
CA THR A 391 21.05 -4.60 -26.31
C THR A 391 19.72 -5.30 -26.10
N ILE A 392 18.71 -4.85 -26.83
CA ILE A 392 17.36 -5.40 -26.85
C ILE A 392 17.02 -5.90 -28.27
N GLN A 393 16.05 -6.80 -28.35
CA GLN A 393 15.50 -7.28 -29.63
C GLN A 393 14.20 -6.53 -29.93
N LEU A 394 14.20 -5.65 -30.93
CA LEU A 394 12.97 -5.02 -31.41
C LEU A 394 12.32 -5.89 -32.48
N THR A 395 11.03 -6.21 -32.28
CA THR A 395 10.21 -6.79 -33.35
C THR A 395 9.41 -5.67 -34.02
N ILE A 396 9.65 -5.46 -35.29
CA ILE A 396 9.02 -4.40 -36.09
C ILE A 396 8.23 -4.97 -37.27
N ILE A 397 7.30 -4.15 -37.81
CA ILE A 397 6.74 -4.36 -39.15
C ILE A 397 7.33 -3.33 -40.10
N ARG A 398 7.96 -3.81 -41.16
CA ARG A 398 8.52 -3.01 -42.27
C ARG A 398 8.03 -3.56 -43.61
N ASN A 399 7.35 -2.75 -44.38
CA ASN A 399 6.77 -3.14 -45.69
C ASN A 399 5.87 -4.39 -45.56
N GLY A 400 5.01 -4.45 -44.51
CA GLY A 400 4.12 -5.58 -44.24
C GLY A 400 4.79 -6.85 -43.70
N LYS A 401 6.10 -6.88 -43.53
CA LYS A 401 6.88 -8.05 -43.05
C LYS A 401 7.32 -7.81 -41.59
N LYS A 402 7.21 -8.86 -40.78
CA LYS A 402 7.75 -8.88 -39.43
C LYS A 402 9.25 -9.14 -39.44
N ILE A 403 10.05 -8.29 -38.77
CA ILE A 403 11.52 -8.33 -38.73
C ILE A 403 11.93 -8.11 -37.26
N ASP A 404 12.93 -8.88 -36.82
CA ASP A 404 13.57 -8.70 -35.54
C ASP A 404 14.93 -7.99 -35.73
N ILE A 405 15.14 -6.88 -34.99
CA ILE A 405 16.34 -6.04 -35.12
C ILE A 405 16.97 -5.90 -33.72
N PRO A 406 18.26 -6.27 -33.57
CA PRO A 406 18.99 -5.96 -32.35
C PRO A 406 19.30 -4.45 -32.29
N LEU A 407 19.03 -3.83 -31.11
CA LEU A 407 19.30 -2.42 -30.88
C LEU A 407 19.95 -2.24 -29.50
N THR A 408 21.07 -1.53 -29.44
CA THR A 408 21.72 -1.16 -28.20
C THR A 408 21.17 0.20 -27.73
N LEU A 409 20.56 0.25 -26.58
CA LEU A 409 19.97 1.47 -25.97
C LEU A 409 21.06 2.49 -25.64
N GLY A 410 20.79 3.75 -25.86
CA GLY A 410 21.63 4.85 -25.42
C GLY A 410 21.23 5.38 -24.03
N VAL A 411 21.94 6.42 -23.60
CA VAL A 411 21.55 7.27 -22.48
C VAL A 411 20.66 8.39 -23.01
N ARG A 412 19.50 8.61 -22.38
CA ARG A 412 18.60 9.71 -22.74
C ARG A 412 19.32 11.05 -22.53
N PRO A 413 19.39 11.93 -23.55
CA PRO A 413 20.08 13.21 -23.42
C PRO A 413 19.47 14.08 -22.31
N PRO A 414 20.27 14.86 -21.57
CA PRO A 414 19.75 15.79 -20.60
C PRO A 414 18.84 16.83 -21.26
N LYS A 415 17.89 17.35 -20.51
CA LYS A 415 17.04 18.47 -20.96
C LYS A 415 17.90 19.69 -21.22
N LYS A 416 17.81 20.25 -22.45
CA LYS A 416 18.42 21.52 -22.79
C LYS A 416 17.59 22.69 -22.29
#